data_ae9b15a734bb665ab2cd1cc3f8068ca4
#
_entry.id   ae9b15a734bb665ab2cd1cc3f8068ca4
#
_cell.length_a   1.000
_cell.length_b   1.000
_cell.length_c   1.000
_cell.angle_alpha   90.00
_cell.angle_beta   90.00
_cell.angle_gamma   90.00
#
_symmetry.space_group_name_H-M   'P 1'
#
loop_
_entity.id
_entity.type
_entity.pdbx_description
1 polymer ?
#
loop_
_entity_poly.entity_id
_entity_poly.type
_entity_poly.pdbx_seq_one_letter_code
_entity_poly.pdbx_strand_id
1 'polypeptide(L)'
;MLYGSQFFGGKVKYVLSGSGHIAGVVNPPASGKYQYWTNDNTGDVKLADWIKGATEHKGSWWPDWRQWLEGIDDEQVPARAVGTAAMPPIEDAPGSYVRVRA
;
A
#
# COMPACT_ATOMS: atom_id res chain seq x y z
N MET A 1 14.93 5.42 2.02
CA MET A 1 13.79 5.29 1.09
C MET A 1 13.36 6.63 0.50
N LEU A 2 13.16 7.70 1.27
CA LEU A 2 12.87 9.04 0.71
C LEU A 2 13.93 9.47 -0.34
N TYR A 3 15.20 9.25 -0.07
CA TYR A 3 16.28 9.53 -1.02
C TYR A 3 16.11 8.82 -2.39
N GLY A 4 15.49 7.63 -2.39
CA GLY A 4 15.19 6.90 -3.62
C GLY A 4 14.19 7.60 -4.54
N SER A 5 13.33 8.47 -3.99
CA SER A 5 12.33 9.20 -4.79
C SER A 5 12.96 10.15 -5.82
N GLN A 6 14.18 10.59 -5.59
CA GLN A 6 14.91 11.50 -6.46
C GLN A 6 15.37 10.86 -7.79
N PHE A 7 15.35 9.52 -7.86
CA PHE A 7 15.75 8.78 -9.07
C PHE A 7 14.58 8.53 -10.04
N PHE A 8 13.36 8.89 -9.68
CA PHE A 8 12.20 8.74 -10.56
C PHE A 8 11.97 10.03 -11.36
N GLY A 9 11.81 9.90 -12.67
CA GLY A 9 11.57 11.05 -13.58
C GLY A 9 10.12 11.56 -13.59
N GLY A 10 9.20 10.84 -12.96
CA GLY A 10 7.79 11.21 -12.88
C GLY A 10 7.42 11.88 -11.55
N LYS A 11 6.13 12.25 -11.42
CA LYS A 11 5.59 12.78 -10.18
C LYS A 11 5.61 11.70 -9.10
N VAL A 12 6.30 11.96 -8.01
CA VAL A 12 6.44 11.04 -6.88
C VAL A 12 5.57 11.50 -5.71
N LYS A 13 4.81 10.58 -5.12
CA LYS A 13 4.19 10.74 -3.82
C LYS A 13 4.93 9.81 -2.83
N TYR A 14 5.45 10.36 -1.76
CA TYR A 14 6.11 9.60 -0.72
C TYR A 14 5.23 9.50 0.53
N VAL A 15 5.05 8.28 1.01
CA VAL A 15 4.30 7.99 2.23
C VAL A 15 5.23 7.26 3.19
N LEU A 16 5.34 7.77 4.40
CA LEU A 16 6.09 7.12 5.47
C LEU A 16 5.11 6.38 6.39
N SER A 17 5.16 5.06 6.41
CA SER A 17 4.34 4.29 7.35
C SER A 17 5.06 4.09 8.69
N GLY A 18 4.31 4.10 9.77
CA GLY A 18 4.78 3.75 11.11
C GLY A 18 4.94 2.25 11.31
N SER A 19 5.68 1.85 12.34
CA SER A 19 5.77 0.44 12.80
C SER A 19 6.56 -0.53 11.90
N GLY A 20 7.70 -0.12 11.41
CA GLY A 20 8.65 -1.01 10.71
C GLY A 20 8.20 -1.43 9.30
N HIS A 21 9.10 -2.09 8.59
CA HIS A 21 8.97 -2.30 7.15
C HIS A 21 7.96 -3.38 6.74
N ILE A 22 7.56 -4.27 7.63
CA ILE A 22 6.51 -5.27 7.37
C ILE A 22 5.18 -4.78 7.94
N ALA A 23 5.09 -4.60 9.24
CA ALA A 23 3.84 -4.28 9.93
C ALA A 23 3.23 -2.93 9.52
N GLY A 24 4.07 -1.94 9.17
CA GLY A 24 3.59 -0.66 8.67
C GLY A 24 3.10 -0.72 7.22
N VAL A 25 3.72 -1.56 6.39
CA VAL A 25 3.33 -1.72 4.97
C VAL A 25 2.12 -2.61 4.83
N VAL A 26 2.10 -3.78 5.49
CA VAL A 26 0.97 -4.71 5.51
C VAL A 26 0.07 -4.36 6.68
N ASN A 27 -0.73 -3.32 6.52
CA ASN A 27 -1.64 -2.78 7.53
C ASN A 27 -3.06 -2.61 6.96
N PRO A 28 -3.88 -3.67 6.95
CA PRO A 28 -5.25 -3.57 6.44
C PRO A 28 -6.05 -2.49 7.18
N PRO A 29 -6.89 -1.68 6.48
CA PRO A 29 -7.68 -0.63 7.10
C PRO A 29 -8.56 -1.11 8.27
N ALA A 30 -9.11 -2.32 8.17
CA ALA A 30 -9.93 -2.92 9.21
C ALA A 30 -9.20 -3.16 10.53
N SER A 31 -7.85 -3.19 10.53
CA SER A 31 -7.07 -3.37 11.76
C SER A 31 -7.10 -2.15 12.67
N GLY A 32 -7.31 -0.95 12.13
CA GLY A 32 -7.30 0.33 12.84
C GLY A 32 -5.97 0.65 13.55
N LYS A 33 -4.87 -0.02 13.17
CA LYS A 33 -3.57 0.08 13.83
C LYS A 33 -2.66 1.08 13.14
N TYR A 34 -1.67 1.56 13.90
CA TYR A 34 -0.54 2.36 13.45
C TYR A 34 -0.95 3.75 12.89
N GLN A 35 -0.04 4.36 12.19
CA GLN A 35 -0.17 5.68 11.55
C GLN A 35 0.76 5.78 10.35
N TYR A 36 0.55 6.80 9.55
CA TYR A 36 1.43 7.14 8.43
C TYR A 36 1.52 8.66 8.27
N TRP A 37 2.51 9.12 7.53
CA TRP A 37 2.74 10.54 7.26
C TRP A 37 2.81 10.79 5.77
N THR A 38 2.26 11.93 5.37
CA THR A 38 2.32 12.45 4.00
C THR A 38 2.93 13.84 3.99
N ASN A 39 3.67 14.15 2.92
CA ASN A 39 4.20 15.48 2.64
C ASN A 39 4.43 15.59 1.14
N ASP A 40 3.96 16.68 0.53
CA ASP A 40 4.11 16.91 -0.91
C ASP A 40 5.55 17.30 -1.31
N ASN A 41 6.39 17.65 -0.35
CA ASN A 41 7.79 17.96 -0.60
C ASN A 41 8.62 16.67 -0.74
N THR A 42 8.82 16.23 -1.98
CA THR A 42 9.65 15.06 -2.34
C THR A 42 10.96 15.44 -3.03
N GLY A 43 11.35 16.72 -2.97
CA GLY A 43 12.63 17.22 -3.51
C GLY A 43 13.85 16.77 -2.69
N ASP A 44 14.96 17.45 -2.89
CA ASP A 44 16.20 17.19 -2.14
C ASP A 44 16.07 17.67 -0.68
N VAL A 45 15.40 16.88 0.12
CA VAL A 45 15.10 17.15 1.53
C VAL A 45 15.55 15.99 2.39
N LYS A 46 16.16 16.30 3.54
CA LYS A 46 16.52 15.28 4.54
C LYS A 46 15.25 14.74 5.19
N LEU A 47 15.25 13.44 5.52
CA LEU A 47 14.10 12.77 6.15
C LEU A 47 13.61 13.51 7.42
N ALA A 48 14.53 14.01 8.26
CA ALA A 48 14.17 14.74 9.45
C ALA A 48 13.38 16.04 9.16
N ASP A 49 13.73 16.74 8.09
CA ASP A 49 13.05 17.99 7.71
C ASP A 49 11.75 17.67 6.95
N TRP A 50 11.72 16.58 6.19
CA TRP A 50 10.51 16.06 5.58
C TRP A 50 9.44 15.72 6.64
N ILE A 51 9.83 15.03 7.72
CA ILE A 51 8.93 14.66 8.83
C ILE A 51 8.39 15.89 9.54
N LYS A 52 9.19 16.94 9.77
CA LYS A 52 8.74 18.18 10.41
C LYS A 52 7.59 18.86 9.66
N GLY A 53 7.60 18.77 8.32
CA GLY A 53 6.55 19.34 7.48
C GLY A 53 5.44 18.34 7.10
N ALA A 54 5.49 17.11 7.61
CA ALA A 54 4.55 16.06 7.26
C ALA A 54 3.27 16.13 8.11
N THR A 55 2.16 15.73 7.50
CA THR A 55 0.88 15.52 8.20
C THR A 55 0.77 14.08 8.64
N GLU A 56 0.49 13.86 9.92
CA GLU A 56 0.22 12.53 10.47
C GLU A 56 -1.24 12.12 10.26
N HIS A 57 -1.44 10.86 9.85
CA HIS A 57 -2.73 10.22 9.67
C HIS A 57 -2.77 8.93 10.49
N LYS A 58 -3.86 8.68 11.20
CA LYS A 58 -4.06 7.43 11.95
C LYS A 58 -4.51 6.29 11.04
N GLY A 59 -4.06 5.09 11.35
CA GLY A 59 -4.47 3.86 10.68
C GLY A 59 -3.63 3.50 9.45
N SER A 60 -4.28 2.85 8.49
CA SER A 60 -3.65 2.33 7.29
C SER A 60 -3.43 3.41 6.22
N TRP A 61 -2.29 3.36 5.54
CA TRP A 61 -1.99 4.18 4.37
C TRP A 61 -2.69 3.70 3.08
N TRP A 62 -3.28 2.49 3.08
CA TRP A 62 -3.91 1.91 1.88
C TRP A 62 -5.06 2.74 1.30
N PRO A 63 -5.95 3.38 2.11
CA PRO A 63 -6.97 4.28 1.57
C PRO A 63 -6.38 5.49 0.83
N ASP A 64 -5.30 6.07 1.35
CA ASP A 64 -4.59 7.17 0.69
C ASP A 64 -3.95 6.73 -0.64
N TRP A 65 -3.33 5.55 -0.66
CA TRP A 65 -2.81 4.95 -1.88
C TRP A 65 -3.90 4.66 -2.91
N ARG A 66 -5.03 4.11 -2.48
CA ARG A 66 -6.17 3.88 -3.36
C ARG A 66 -6.65 5.18 -3.99
N GLN A 67 -6.84 6.23 -3.21
CA GLN A 67 -7.23 7.55 -3.70
C GLN A 67 -6.23 8.11 -4.72
N TRP A 68 -4.95 7.89 -4.50
CA TRP A 68 -3.91 8.29 -5.44
C TRP A 68 -4.00 7.52 -6.77
N LEU A 69 -4.30 6.21 -6.74
CA LEU A 69 -4.52 5.40 -7.94
C LEU A 69 -5.78 5.84 -8.69
N GLU A 70 -6.87 6.10 -7.99
CA GLU A 70 -8.12 6.60 -8.57
C GLU A 70 -7.92 7.97 -9.26
N GLY A 71 -6.96 8.77 -8.82
CA GLY A 71 -6.57 10.00 -9.48
C GLY A 71 -5.78 9.81 -10.80
N ILE A 72 -5.30 8.59 -11.07
CA ILE A 72 -4.63 8.21 -12.32
C ILE A 72 -5.64 7.59 -13.29
N ASP A 73 -6.43 6.63 -12.78
CA ASP A 73 -7.48 5.92 -13.53
C ASP A 73 -8.53 5.42 -12.53
N ASP A 74 -9.76 5.86 -12.68
CA ASP A 74 -10.91 5.49 -11.85
C ASP A 74 -11.88 4.53 -12.54
N GLU A 75 -11.53 4.04 -13.74
CA GLU A 75 -12.36 3.09 -14.48
C GLU A 75 -12.57 1.81 -13.67
N GLN A 76 -13.84 1.45 -13.47
CA GLN A 76 -14.23 0.24 -12.79
C GLN A 76 -14.55 -0.86 -13.79
N VAL A 77 -13.86 -1.98 -13.68
CA VAL A 77 -14.13 -3.16 -14.51
C VAL A 77 -14.68 -4.30 -13.64
N PRO A 78 -15.53 -5.18 -14.19
CA PRO A 78 -15.99 -6.36 -13.47
C PRO A 78 -14.82 -7.22 -12.99
N ALA A 79 -14.90 -7.73 -11.74
CA ALA A 79 -13.93 -8.68 -11.25
C ALA A 79 -13.86 -9.91 -12.15
N ARG A 80 -12.66 -10.40 -12.40
CA ARG A 80 -12.48 -11.64 -13.16
C ARG A 80 -13.02 -12.83 -12.35
N ALA A 81 -13.68 -13.76 -13.06
CA ALA A 81 -14.03 -15.04 -12.46
C ALA A 81 -12.77 -15.82 -12.04
N VAL A 82 -12.85 -16.53 -10.93
CA VAL A 82 -11.77 -17.40 -10.47
C VAL A 82 -11.73 -18.66 -11.33
N GLY A 83 -10.57 -18.95 -11.90
CA GLY A 83 -10.38 -20.09 -12.81
C GLY A 83 -10.99 -19.91 -14.19
N THR A 84 -10.96 -20.96 -14.98
CA THR A 84 -11.53 -21.05 -16.32
C THR A 84 -12.21 -22.41 -16.48
N ALA A 85 -12.95 -22.62 -17.59
CA ALA A 85 -13.54 -23.94 -17.89
C ALA A 85 -12.49 -25.05 -18.03
N ALA A 86 -11.29 -24.71 -18.55
CA ALA A 86 -10.17 -25.66 -18.67
C ALA A 86 -9.36 -25.82 -17.37
N MET A 87 -9.42 -24.85 -16.47
CA MET A 87 -8.71 -24.84 -15.17
C MET A 87 -9.65 -24.32 -14.09
N PRO A 88 -10.66 -25.10 -13.69
CA PRO A 88 -11.58 -24.67 -12.63
C PRO A 88 -10.88 -24.64 -11.28
N PRO A 89 -11.39 -23.87 -10.30
CA PRO A 89 -10.94 -23.94 -8.92
C PRO A 89 -11.03 -25.39 -8.39
N ILE A 90 -10.00 -25.82 -7.69
CA ILE A 90 -9.97 -27.15 -7.05
C ILE A 90 -10.76 -27.13 -5.74
N GLU A 91 -10.59 -26.07 -4.95
CA GLU A 91 -11.22 -25.87 -3.64
C GLU A 91 -11.22 -24.38 -3.29
N ASP A 92 -11.99 -23.99 -2.29
CA ASP A 92 -12.05 -22.63 -1.79
C ASP A 92 -10.73 -22.22 -1.11
N ALA A 93 -10.36 -20.96 -1.24
CA ALA A 93 -9.20 -20.42 -0.54
C ALA A 93 -9.42 -20.45 0.99
N PRO A 94 -8.36 -20.68 1.79
CA PRO A 94 -6.96 -20.83 1.43
C PRO A 94 -6.54 -22.24 1.00
N GLY A 95 -7.45 -23.15 0.80
CA GLY A 95 -7.20 -24.53 0.44
C GLY A 95 -6.84 -25.44 1.61
N SER A 96 -6.75 -26.74 1.32
CA SER A 96 -6.43 -27.77 2.32
C SER A 96 -4.94 -27.82 2.69
N TYR A 97 -4.06 -27.43 1.76
CA TYR A 97 -2.61 -27.46 1.93
C TYR A 97 -2.12 -26.75 3.20
N VAL A 98 -2.67 -25.60 3.52
CA VAL A 98 -2.23 -24.79 4.68
C VAL A 98 -2.68 -25.39 6.03
N ARG A 99 -3.52 -26.40 6.02
CA ARG A 99 -4.01 -27.11 7.23
C ARG A 99 -3.18 -28.30 7.61
N VAL A 100 -2.29 -28.75 6.73
CA VAL A 100 -1.41 -29.89 6.95
C VAL A 100 -0.08 -29.36 7.49
N ARG A 101 0.26 -29.76 8.73
CA ARG A 101 1.59 -29.49 9.30
C ARG A 101 2.55 -30.58 8.81
N ALA A 102 3.70 -30.15 8.32
CA ALA A 102 4.82 -31.03 8.03
C ALA A 102 5.42 -31.60 9.33
#